data_0379fe1d0971671bafdaa920b3b696a7
#
_entry.id   0379fe1d0971671bafdaa920b3b696a7
#
_cell.length_a   1.000
_cell.length_b   1.000
_cell.length_c   1.000
_cell.angle_alpha   90.00
_cell.angle_beta   90.00
_cell.angle_gamma   90.00
#
_symmetry.space_group_name_H-M   'P 1'
#
loop_
_entity.id
_entity.type
_entity.pdbx_description
1 polymer ?
#
loop_
_entity_poly.entity_id
_entity_poly.type
_entity_poly.pdbx_seq_one_letter_code
_entity_poly.pdbx_strand_id
1 'polypeptide(L)'
;MLSLPDGVFPSFDDAQAFQAGNDLYSFKIDTFVFSTDRPAGLKPRDVGWKAVTAVASDLAAKGATPYLFLSSLSLPGDTDLKVALEIERGMKDAANAYGGYLIGGDTGEARDGVVAVSAVGKHKSRIFVPRKAQLSEGDVVAVSGNFGYAPLGLDAMLGKVEIEPKSLKNKAIRAFSHPVARIELGSKLPELGAKASMDSSDGLAETLTELSRENSVEFVLDRLPADKTLLAFLNRKGLSPEHYLLYGGEEYEIIAIFSSQSNLLGTGFKPIGKVASGRTGVFLGRNKIREDGYQHFKKRLSRWDSGIFASEESLYASPPCSFRKAYSPQPTANCHASRRSL
;
A
#
# COMPACT_ATOMS: atom_id res chain seq x y z
N MET A 1 13.74 26.03 2.81
CA MET A 1 13.71 24.55 2.75
C MET A 1 14.39 24.00 3.99
N LEU A 2 13.69 23.19 4.77
CA LEU A 2 14.38 22.38 5.77
C LEU A 2 15.12 21.30 4.99
N SER A 3 16.47 21.28 5.10
CA SER A 3 17.25 20.18 4.55
C SER A 3 16.86 18.89 5.28
N LEU A 4 16.61 17.82 4.54
CA LEU A 4 16.45 16.49 5.15
C LEU A 4 17.76 16.08 5.81
N PRO A 5 17.71 15.33 6.92
CA PRO A 5 18.92 14.78 7.53
C PRO A 5 19.70 13.93 6.52
N ASP A 6 21.02 13.86 6.71
CA ASP A 6 21.89 13.01 5.91
C ASP A 6 21.39 11.55 5.96
N GLY A 7 21.33 10.90 4.78
CA GLY A 7 20.87 9.53 4.64
C GLY A 7 19.36 9.36 4.52
N VAL A 8 18.56 10.43 4.53
CA VAL A 8 17.14 10.40 4.20
C VAL A 8 16.96 10.77 2.74
N PHE A 9 16.31 9.90 1.98
CA PHE A 9 16.09 10.08 0.55
C PHE A 9 14.69 10.65 0.31
N PRO A 10 14.56 11.89 -0.20
CA PRO A 10 13.25 12.44 -0.55
C PRO A 10 12.69 11.67 -1.75
N SER A 11 11.62 10.94 -1.53
CA SER A 11 10.86 10.34 -2.63
C SER A 11 9.37 10.40 -2.30
N PHE A 12 8.56 10.69 -3.30
CA PHE A 12 7.11 10.48 -3.25
C PHE A 12 6.89 9.06 -3.78
N ASP A 13 7.05 8.07 -2.90
CA ASP A 13 7.00 6.65 -3.26
C ASP A 13 6.13 5.90 -2.25
N ASP A 14 5.82 4.62 -2.50
CA ASP A 14 4.98 3.80 -1.61
C ASP A 14 5.58 3.72 -0.20
N ALA A 15 6.92 3.68 -0.09
CA ALA A 15 7.65 3.75 1.18
C ALA A 15 8.83 4.70 1.06
N GLN A 16 9.25 5.29 2.20
CA GLN A 16 10.39 6.19 2.27
C GLN A 16 11.65 5.43 2.66
N ALA A 17 12.77 5.66 1.96
CA ALA A 17 14.05 5.04 2.28
C ALA A 17 14.92 5.93 3.18
N PHE A 18 15.66 5.31 4.10
CA PHE A 18 16.67 5.96 4.89
C PHE A 18 17.85 5.02 5.17
N GLN A 19 19.04 5.61 5.31
CA GLN A 19 20.25 4.89 5.64
C GLN A 19 20.57 5.03 7.13
N ALA A 20 20.87 3.93 7.80
CA ALA A 20 21.38 3.92 9.17
C ALA A 20 22.64 3.05 9.23
N GLY A 21 23.78 3.69 9.47
CA GLY A 21 25.09 3.06 9.34
C GLY A 21 25.31 2.52 7.93
N ASN A 22 25.60 1.24 7.82
CA ASN A 22 25.83 0.57 6.53
C ASN A 22 24.55 -0.06 5.94
N ASP A 23 23.42 0.02 6.61
CA ASP A 23 22.18 -0.63 6.21
C ASP A 23 21.20 0.37 5.60
N LEU A 24 20.42 -0.07 4.61
CA LEU A 24 19.31 0.66 4.02
C LEU A 24 18.01 0.10 4.58
N TYR A 25 17.16 1.02 5.00
CA TYR A 25 15.81 0.72 5.52
C TYR A 25 14.75 1.47 4.72
N SER A 26 13.54 0.96 4.72
CA SER A 26 12.34 1.67 4.30
C SER A 26 11.34 1.77 5.43
N PHE A 27 10.59 2.86 5.44
CA PHE A 27 9.55 3.15 6.41
C PHE A 27 8.22 3.43 5.69
N LYS A 28 7.14 2.87 6.20
CA LYS A 28 5.77 3.07 5.69
C LYS A 28 4.78 3.15 6.84
N ILE A 29 3.72 3.91 6.64
CA ILE A 29 2.50 3.89 7.46
C ILE A 29 1.28 3.80 6.55
N ASP A 30 0.28 3.05 6.98
CA ASP A 30 -1.00 2.94 6.32
C ASP A 30 -2.15 2.85 7.32
N THR A 31 -3.38 3.09 6.86
CA THR A 31 -4.56 3.17 7.72
C THR A 31 -5.72 2.38 7.14
N PHE A 32 -6.36 1.56 7.97
CA PHE A 32 -7.59 0.84 7.68
C PHE A 32 -8.74 1.46 8.50
N VAL A 33 -9.76 1.96 7.83
CA VAL A 33 -10.92 2.65 8.43
C VAL A 33 -12.16 1.77 8.31
N PHE A 34 -12.90 1.53 9.41
CA PHE A 34 -14.00 0.56 9.41
C PHE A 34 -15.15 0.96 8.49
N SER A 35 -15.51 2.24 8.48
CA SER A 35 -16.64 2.72 7.66
C SER A 35 -16.42 2.61 6.15
N THR A 36 -15.15 2.56 5.69
CA THR A 36 -14.79 2.50 4.27
C THR A 36 -14.24 1.15 3.85
N ASP A 37 -13.44 0.50 4.71
CA ASP A 37 -12.60 -0.63 4.32
C ASP A 37 -13.05 -1.96 4.89
N ARG A 38 -14.02 -1.92 5.87
CA ARG A 38 -14.53 -3.12 6.51
C ARG A 38 -15.91 -3.49 5.99
N PRO A 39 -16.05 -4.38 5.00
CA PRO A 39 -17.33 -4.88 4.58
C PRO A 39 -18.00 -5.73 5.68
N ALA A 40 -19.32 -5.81 5.65
CA ALA A 40 -20.07 -6.70 6.53
C ALA A 40 -19.56 -8.15 6.39
N GLY A 41 -19.31 -8.81 7.53
CA GLY A 41 -18.79 -10.17 7.57
C GLY A 41 -17.26 -10.31 7.61
N LEU A 42 -16.50 -9.25 7.44
CA LEU A 42 -15.05 -9.28 7.67
C LEU A 42 -14.78 -9.41 9.17
N LYS A 43 -14.09 -10.48 9.56
CA LYS A 43 -13.80 -10.79 10.96
C LYS A 43 -12.78 -9.82 11.54
N PRO A 44 -12.83 -9.50 12.85
CA PRO A 44 -11.85 -8.63 13.48
C PRO A 44 -10.39 -9.08 13.28
N ARG A 45 -10.13 -10.39 13.32
CA ARG A 45 -8.78 -10.93 13.06
C ARG A 45 -8.30 -10.66 11.63
N ASP A 46 -9.20 -10.73 10.65
CA ASP A 46 -8.87 -10.42 9.26
C ASP A 46 -8.62 -8.92 9.05
N VAL A 47 -9.29 -8.04 9.82
CA VAL A 47 -8.99 -6.59 9.83
C VAL A 47 -7.54 -6.34 10.23
N GLY A 48 -7.08 -6.94 11.34
CA GLY A 48 -5.69 -6.82 11.79
C GLY A 48 -4.69 -7.37 10.77
N TRP A 49 -5.02 -8.53 10.15
CA TRP A 49 -4.22 -9.11 9.09
C TRP A 49 -4.07 -8.16 7.89
N LYS A 50 -5.18 -7.62 7.38
CA LYS A 50 -5.18 -6.70 6.23
C LYS A 50 -4.40 -5.43 6.50
N ALA A 51 -4.55 -4.82 7.66
CA ALA A 51 -3.85 -3.59 8.03
C ALA A 51 -2.32 -3.77 8.00
N VAL A 52 -1.81 -4.91 8.48
CA VAL A 52 -0.37 -5.24 8.38
C VAL A 52 0.03 -5.59 6.95
N THR A 53 -0.84 -6.30 6.21
CA THR A 53 -0.55 -6.69 4.82
C THR A 53 -0.36 -5.47 3.92
N ALA A 54 -1.19 -4.43 4.05
CA ALA A 54 -1.06 -3.20 3.27
C ALA A 54 0.36 -2.61 3.40
N VAL A 55 0.79 -2.35 4.62
CA VAL A 55 2.14 -1.80 4.89
C VAL A 55 3.26 -2.73 4.44
N ALA A 56 3.10 -4.05 4.64
CA ALA A 56 4.09 -5.04 4.24
C ALA A 56 4.22 -5.15 2.71
N SER A 57 3.11 -4.94 1.98
CA SER A 57 3.07 -4.95 0.52
C SER A 57 3.87 -3.79 -0.08
N ASP A 58 3.68 -2.58 0.43
CA ASP A 58 4.47 -1.41 0.03
C ASP A 58 5.98 -1.64 0.23
N LEU A 59 6.36 -2.14 1.41
CA LEU A 59 7.76 -2.45 1.69
C LEU A 59 8.31 -3.51 0.72
N ALA A 60 7.53 -4.56 0.43
CA ALA A 60 7.91 -5.59 -0.51
C ALA A 60 8.10 -5.04 -1.92
N ALA A 61 7.20 -4.17 -2.38
CA ALA A 61 7.31 -3.53 -3.68
C ALA A 61 8.62 -2.72 -3.83
N LYS A 62 9.19 -2.21 -2.73
CA LYS A 62 10.48 -1.48 -2.74
C LYS A 62 11.71 -2.37 -2.54
N GLY A 63 11.55 -3.68 -2.47
CA GLY A 63 12.66 -4.62 -2.23
C GLY A 63 13.04 -4.78 -0.76
N ALA A 64 12.24 -4.26 0.16
CA ALA A 64 12.49 -4.38 1.59
C ALA A 64 11.75 -5.58 2.20
N THR A 65 12.36 -6.21 3.19
CA THR A 65 11.71 -7.22 4.03
C THR A 65 11.25 -6.55 5.31
N PRO A 66 9.96 -6.65 5.69
CA PRO A 66 9.47 -6.11 6.95
C PRO A 66 10.28 -6.63 8.14
N TYR A 67 10.54 -5.74 9.10
CA TYR A 67 11.34 -6.07 10.28
C TYR A 67 10.59 -5.75 11.57
N LEU A 68 10.09 -4.53 11.73
CA LEU A 68 9.36 -4.08 12.91
C LEU A 68 8.04 -3.42 12.50
N PHE A 69 7.00 -3.67 13.30
CA PHE A 69 5.70 -3.05 13.16
C PHE A 69 5.28 -2.36 14.45
N LEU A 70 4.61 -1.22 14.32
CA LEU A 70 3.89 -0.52 15.38
C LEU A 70 2.46 -0.28 14.90
N SER A 71 1.49 -0.30 15.82
CA SER A 71 0.09 -0.05 15.48
C SER A 71 -0.54 1.01 16.37
N SER A 72 -1.50 1.75 15.83
CA SER A 72 -2.45 2.54 16.61
C SER A 72 -3.85 1.99 16.32
N LEU A 73 -4.57 1.60 17.37
CA LEU A 73 -5.90 1.02 17.30
C LEU A 73 -6.87 1.96 18.03
N SER A 74 -7.73 2.66 17.27
CA SER A 74 -8.80 3.48 17.83
C SER A 74 -10.15 2.84 17.52
N LEU A 75 -10.99 2.63 18.55
CA LEU A 75 -12.26 1.94 18.43
C LEU A 75 -13.37 2.74 19.13
N PRO A 76 -14.66 2.58 18.73
CA PRO A 76 -15.79 3.10 19.50
C PRO A 76 -15.75 2.61 20.95
N GLY A 77 -16.10 3.51 21.90
CA GLY A 77 -15.99 3.23 23.33
C GLY A 77 -16.87 2.09 23.85
N ASP A 78 -17.90 1.69 23.09
CA ASP A 78 -18.77 0.54 23.35
C ASP A 78 -18.29 -0.78 22.69
N THR A 79 -17.10 -0.78 22.07
CA THR A 79 -16.54 -1.96 21.41
C THR A 79 -16.17 -3.03 22.44
N ASP A 80 -16.63 -4.26 22.23
CA ASP A 80 -16.22 -5.40 23.06
C ASP A 80 -14.70 -5.61 23.00
N LEU A 81 -14.07 -5.72 24.16
CA LEU A 81 -12.63 -5.99 24.28
C LEU A 81 -12.17 -7.19 23.43
N LYS A 82 -13.03 -8.21 23.27
CA LYS A 82 -12.73 -9.35 22.40
C LYS A 82 -12.47 -8.96 20.96
N VAL A 83 -13.17 -7.93 20.44
CA VAL A 83 -12.96 -7.42 19.09
C VAL A 83 -11.57 -6.81 18.96
N ALA A 84 -11.17 -5.96 19.94
CA ALA A 84 -9.83 -5.37 19.96
C ALA A 84 -8.73 -6.44 20.02
N LEU A 85 -8.88 -7.43 20.89
CA LEU A 85 -7.92 -8.54 21.03
C LEU A 85 -7.81 -9.39 19.76
N GLU A 86 -8.93 -9.62 19.04
CA GLU A 86 -8.87 -10.37 17.78
C GLU A 86 -8.19 -9.56 16.66
N ILE A 87 -8.39 -8.23 16.61
CA ILE A 87 -7.64 -7.37 15.67
C ILE A 87 -6.14 -7.43 15.97
N GLU A 88 -5.75 -7.28 17.24
CA GLU A 88 -4.35 -7.38 17.66
C GLU A 88 -3.73 -8.73 17.30
N ARG A 89 -4.46 -9.83 17.54
CA ARG A 89 -4.01 -11.17 17.13
C ARG A 89 -3.80 -11.27 15.62
N GLY A 90 -4.71 -10.69 14.83
CA GLY A 90 -4.57 -10.64 13.38
C GLY A 90 -3.34 -9.87 12.94
N MET A 91 -3.06 -8.73 13.56
CA MET A 91 -1.84 -7.94 13.30
C MET A 91 -0.57 -8.74 13.65
N LYS A 92 -0.55 -9.39 14.81
CA LYS A 92 0.58 -10.21 15.25
C LYS A 92 0.83 -11.41 14.33
N ASP A 93 -0.23 -12.09 13.91
CA ASP A 93 -0.14 -13.21 12.99
C ASP A 93 0.45 -12.80 11.64
N ALA A 94 -0.02 -11.68 11.07
CA ALA A 94 0.49 -11.16 9.81
C ALA A 94 1.94 -10.69 9.94
N ALA A 95 2.30 -9.96 10.99
CA ALA A 95 3.68 -9.53 11.23
C ALA A 95 4.63 -10.73 11.27
N ASN A 96 4.28 -11.77 12.03
CA ASN A 96 5.06 -13.00 12.12
C ASN A 96 5.14 -13.74 10.76
N ALA A 97 4.04 -13.82 10.01
CA ALA A 97 4.01 -14.45 8.69
C ALA A 97 4.93 -13.76 7.68
N TYR A 98 5.11 -12.44 7.81
CA TYR A 98 6.01 -11.65 6.98
C TYR A 98 7.44 -11.54 7.51
N GLY A 99 7.77 -12.25 8.59
CA GLY A 99 9.11 -12.32 9.15
C GLY A 99 9.51 -11.12 10.02
N GLY A 100 8.53 -10.30 10.41
CA GLY A 100 8.73 -9.14 11.29
C GLY A 100 8.06 -9.32 12.66
N TYR A 101 8.15 -8.31 13.50
CA TYR A 101 7.63 -8.31 14.87
C TYR A 101 6.72 -7.11 15.12
N LEU A 102 5.52 -7.35 15.62
CA LEU A 102 4.69 -6.28 16.21
C LEU A 102 5.25 -5.97 17.60
N ILE A 103 5.93 -4.84 17.75
CA ILE A 103 6.72 -4.50 18.95
C ILE A 103 5.99 -3.60 19.94
N GLY A 104 4.83 -3.10 19.56
CA GLY A 104 4.01 -2.23 20.41
C GLY A 104 3.01 -1.44 19.61
N GLY A 105 2.39 -0.49 20.31
CA GLY A 105 1.38 0.37 19.72
C GLY A 105 0.69 1.22 20.76
N ASP A 106 -0.37 1.87 20.34
CA ASP A 106 -1.27 2.67 21.17
C ASP A 106 -2.72 2.25 20.93
N THR A 107 -3.57 2.43 21.96
CA THR A 107 -4.99 2.13 21.87
C THR A 107 -5.79 3.32 22.39
N GLY A 108 -6.72 3.79 21.56
CA GLY A 108 -7.55 4.96 21.87
C GLY A 108 -9.02 4.73 21.58
N GLU A 109 -9.80 5.75 21.89
CA GLU A 109 -11.23 5.80 21.57
C GLU A 109 -11.48 6.78 20.41
N ALA A 110 -12.33 6.37 19.46
CA ALA A 110 -12.79 7.20 18.35
C ALA A 110 -14.22 6.84 17.97
N ARG A 111 -14.88 7.70 17.17
CA ARG A 111 -16.24 7.43 16.67
C ARG A 111 -16.30 6.30 15.65
N ASP A 112 -15.24 6.13 14.88
CA ASP A 112 -15.08 5.06 13.89
C ASP A 112 -13.92 4.14 14.29
N GLY A 113 -13.95 2.89 13.87
CA GLY A 113 -12.80 2.00 14.04
C GLY A 113 -11.69 2.38 13.07
N VAL A 114 -10.49 2.60 13.60
CA VAL A 114 -9.28 2.94 12.81
C VAL A 114 -8.13 2.08 13.28
N VAL A 115 -7.46 1.41 12.34
CA VAL A 115 -6.23 0.67 12.56
C VAL A 115 -5.15 1.28 11.70
N ALA A 116 -4.24 2.04 12.30
CA ALA A 116 -3.05 2.53 11.61
C ALA A 116 -1.87 1.61 11.95
N VAL A 117 -1.14 1.18 10.93
CA VAL A 117 0.07 0.36 11.10
C VAL A 117 1.24 1.07 10.45
N SER A 118 2.34 1.18 11.16
CA SER A 118 3.62 1.61 10.61
C SER A 118 4.63 0.47 10.65
N ALA A 119 5.53 0.42 9.68
CA ALA A 119 6.56 -0.59 9.63
C ALA A 119 7.90 -0.05 9.14
N VAL A 120 8.97 -0.66 9.63
CA VAL A 120 10.32 -0.54 9.12
C VAL A 120 10.68 -1.83 8.41
N GLY A 121 11.12 -1.73 7.16
CA GLY A 121 11.68 -2.83 6.38
C GLY A 121 13.18 -2.66 6.15
N LYS A 122 13.90 -3.77 6.04
CA LYS A 122 15.35 -3.80 5.76
C LYS A 122 15.62 -4.31 4.35
N HIS A 123 16.52 -3.65 3.63
CA HIS A 123 16.97 -4.06 2.30
C HIS A 123 18.20 -4.95 2.39
N LYS A 124 18.09 -6.19 1.88
CA LYS A 124 19.23 -7.12 1.85
C LYS A 124 20.34 -6.66 0.91
N SER A 125 19.95 -6.17 -0.27
CA SER A 125 20.87 -5.69 -1.32
C SER A 125 21.31 -4.25 -1.18
N ARG A 126 20.79 -3.51 -0.19
CA ARG A 126 20.97 -2.05 -0.06
C ARG A 126 20.52 -1.25 -1.28
N ILE A 127 19.58 -1.78 -2.04
CA ILE A 127 18.98 -1.15 -3.21
C ILE A 127 17.50 -0.97 -2.95
N PHE A 128 17.03 0.26 -3.09
CA PHE A 128 15.63 0.62 -3.11
C PHE A 128 15.14 0.59 -4.56
N VAL A 129 14.03 -0.06 -4.84
CA VAL A 129 13.42 -0.06 -6.18
C VAL A 129 12.32 1.01 -6.22
N PRO A 130 12.56 2.15 -6.88
CA PRO A 130 11.63 3.27 -6.88
C PRO A 130 10.42 3.00 -7.81
N ARG A 131 9.36 3.83 -7.68
CA ARG A 131 8.31 3.89 -8.70
C ARG A 131 8.74 4.68 -9.93
N LYS A 132 9.66 5.62 -9.79
CA LYS A 132 10.19 6.47 -10.85
C LYS A 132 11.62 6.10 -11.22
N ALA A 133 11.85 5.74 -12.50
CA ALA A 133 13.15 5.34 -13.02
C ALA A 133 13.27 5.72 -14.50
N GLN A 134 14.48 5.60 -15.05
CA GLN A 134 14.68 5.73 -16.49
C GLN A 134 14.24 4.44 -17.21
N LEU A 135 13.03 4.45 -17.74
CA LEU A 135 12.47 3.36 -18.55
C LEU A 135 12.80 3.56 -20.02
N SER A 136 12.92 2.43 -20.75
CA SER A 136 13.24 2.39 -22.17
C SER A 136 12.18 1.60 -22.93
N GLU A 137 11.98 1.92 -24.19
CA GLU A 137 11.13 1.14 -25.08
C GLU A 137 11.57 -0.33 -25.09
N GLY A 138 10.59 -1.24 -24.98
CA GLY A 138 10.82 -2.67 -24.88
C GLY A 138 11.07 -3.20 -23.47
N ASP A 139 11.23 -2.34 -22.45
CA ASP A 139 11.27 -2.79 -21.06
C ASP A 139 10.00 -3.58 -20.72
N VAL A 140 10.14 -4.63 -19.92
CA VAL A 140 9.09 -5.62 -19.65
C VAL A 140 8.27 -5.21 -18.45
N VAL A 141 6.96 -5.11 -18.62
CA VAL A 141 6.00 -4.98 -17.52
C VAL A 141 5.63 -6.36 -17.02
N ALA A 142 5.85 -6.65 -15.74
CA ALA A 142 5.56 -7.94 -15.15
C ALA A 142 4.87 -7.81 -13.79
N VAL A 143 4.13 -8.86 -13.41
CA VAL A 143 3.39 -8.94 -12.14
C VAL A 143 3.77 -10.19 -11.35
N SER A 144 3.67 -10.11 -10.03
CA SER A 144 4.02 -11.22 -9.12
C SER A 144 2.94 -12.31 -9.04
N GLY A 145 1.72 -12.06 -9.48
CA GLY A 145 0.62 -13.02 -9.34
C GLY A 145 -0.53 -12.84 -10.32
N ASN A 146 -1.68 -13.41 -9.97
CA ASN A 146 -2.91 -13.27 -10.70
C ASN A 146 -3.83 -12.29 -9.99
N PHE A 147 -4.69 -11.62 -10.74
CA PHE A 147 -5.66 -10.64 -10.28
C PHE A 147 -7.09 -11.18 -10.38
N GLY A 148 -8.04 -10.51 -9.72
CA GLY A 148 -9.48 -10.71 -9.81
C GLY A 148 -10.09 -11.53 -8.69
N TYR A 149 -9.29 -12.20 -7.86
CA TYR A 149 -9.84 -12.99 -6.75
C TYR A 149 -10.27 -12.12 -5.56
N ALA A 150 -9.52 -11.10 -5.20
CA ALA A 150 -9.88 -10.24 -4.07
C ALA A 150 -11.18 -9.46 -4.33
N PRO A 151 -11.36 -8.75 -5.45
CA PRO A 151 -12.64 -8.08 -5.74
C PRO A 151 -13.81 -9.06 -5.90
N LEU A 152 -13.59 -10.27 -6.46
CA LEU A 152 -14.62 -11.30 -6.51
C LEU A 152 -15.01 -11.77 -5.09
N GLY A 153 -14.05 -11.88 -4.19
CA GLY A 153 -14.27 -12.21 -2.79
C GLY A 153 -15.08 -11.15 -2.05
N LEU A 154 -14.78 -9.87 -2.30
CA LEU A 154 -15.54 -8.74 -1.78
C LEU A 154 -16.99 -8.78 -2.26
N ASP A 155 -17.21 -8.97 -3.56
CA ASP A 155 -18.57 -9.04 -4.11
C ASP A 155 -19.37 -10.26 -3.56
N ALA A 156 -18.70 -11.37 -3.30
CA ALA A 156 -19.31 -12.51 -2.64
C ALA A 156 -19.69 -12.23 -1.18
N MET A 157 -18.83 -11.51 -0.43
CA MET A 157 -19.12 -11.10 0.95
C MET A 157 -20.26 -10.10 1.02
N LEU A 158 -20.36 -9.20 0.05
CA LEU A 158 -21.45 -8.23 -0.08
C LEU A 158 -22.74 -8.83 -0.65
N GLY A 159 -22.75 -10.14 -0.96
CA GLY A 159 -23.94 -10.83 -1.53
C GLY A 159 -24.28 -10.44 -2.97
N LYS A 160 -23.36 -9.76 -3.69
CA LYS A 160 -23.59 -9.34 -5.07
C LYS A 160 -23.38 -10.47 -6.08
N VAL A 161 -22.53 -11.46 -5.76
CA VAL A 161 -22.20 -12.58 -6.63
C VAL A 161 -22.27 -13.89 -5.86
N GLU A 162 -23.06 -14.84 -6.38
CA GLU A 162 -23.06 -16.21 -5.88
C GLU A 162 -22.02 -17.04 -6.62
N ILE A 163 -21.07 -17.61 -5.85
CA ILE A 163 -19.92 -18.33 -6.38
C ILE A 163 -20.05 -19.84 -6.12
N GLU A 164 -20.01 -20.61 -7.19
CA GLU A 164 -19.88 -22.05 -7.19
C GLU A 164 -18.70 -22.50 -8.08
N PRO A 165 -17.97 -23.53 -7.72
CA PRO A 165 -18.11 -24.38 -6.52
C PRO A 165 -17.61 -23.70 -5.24
N LYS A 166 -17.94 -24.29 -4.08
CA LYS A 166 -17.54 -23.79 -2.75
C LYS A 166 -16.01 -23.55 -2.61
N SER A 167 -15.19 -24.36 -3.29
CA SER A 167 -13.74 -24.18 -3.31
C SER A 167 -13.32 -22.85 -3.94
N LEU A 168 -13.95 -22.44 -5.03
CA LEU A 168 -13.73 -21.16 -5.68
C LEU A 168 -14.19 -20.00 -4.79
N LYS A 169 -15.39 -20.13 -4.18
CA LYS A 169 -15.92 -19.17 -3.20
C LYS A 169 -14.93 -18.95 -2.04
N ASN A 170 -14.46 -20.03 -1.45
CA ASN A 170 -13.50 -19.95 -0.35
C ASN A 170 -12.18 -19.30 -0.79
N LYS A 171 -11.68 -19.63 -2.00
CA LYS A 171 -10.47 -19.00 -2.56
C LYS A 171 -10.65 -17.50 -2.74
N ALA A 172 -11.77 -17.06 -3.31
CA ALA A 172 -12.05 -15.65 -3.53
C ALA A 172 -12.22 -14.88 -2.20
N ILE A 173 -13.04 -15.39 -1.27
CA ILE A 173 -13.21 -14.78 0.04
C ILE A 173 -11.88 -14.70 0.79
N ARG A 174 -11.05 -15.74 0.75
CA ARG A 174 -9.74 -15.72 1.39
C ARG A 174 -8.80 -14.71 0.74
N ALA A 175 -8.81 -14.56 -0.59
CA ALA A 175 -7.99 -13.57 -1.29
C ALA A 175 -8.30 -12.14 -0.81
N PHE A 176 -9.58 -11.85 -0.56
CA PHE A 176 -9.99 -10.55 -0.02
C PHE A 176 -9.75 -10.41 1.49
N SER A 177 -10.20 -11.39 2.30
CA SER A 177 -10.16 -11.28 3.77
C SER A 177 -8.78 -11.52 4.35
N HIS A 178 -7.93 -12.25 3.65
CA HIS A 178 -6.61 -12.68 4.11
C HIS A 178 -5.57 -12.59 2.98
N PRO A 179 -5.40 -11.37 2.40
CA PRO A 179 -4.45 -11.16 1.32
C PRO A 179 -3.01 -11.43 1.78
N VAL A 180 -2.10 -11.62 0.83
CA VAL A 180 -0.70 -11.98 1.12
C VAL A 180 0.25 -11.05 0.38
N ALA A 181 1.02 -10.27 1.14
CA ALA A 181 2.10 -9.46 0.60
C ALA A 181 3.24 -10.33 0.03
N ARG A 182 3.81 -9.93 -1.09
CA ARG A 182 4.79 -10.72 -1.87
C ARG A 182 6.23 -10.52 -1.40
N ILE A 183 6.50 -10.70 -0.10
CA ILE A 183 7.79 -10.39 0.54
C ILE A 183 8.97 -11.10 -0.14
N GLU A 184 8.85 -12.41 -0.40
CA GLU A 184 9.93 -13.19 -1.02
C GLU A 184 10.25 -12.72 -2.45
N LEU A 185 9.23 -12.37 -3.23
CA LEU A 185 9.40 -11.86 -4.59
C LEU A 185 9.93 -10.43 -4.56
N GLY A 186 9.39 -9.60 -3.67
CA GLY A 186 9.85 -8.24 -3.46
C GLY A 186 11.33 -8.17 -3.12
N SER A 187 11.80 -9.00 -2.19
CA SER A 187 13.21 -9.03 -1.79
C SER A 187 14.18 -9.39 -2.93
N LYS A 188 13.70 -10.01 -4.01
CA LYS A 188 14.47 -10.37 -5.21
C LYS A 188 14.47 -9.29 -6.29
N LEU A 189 13.61 -8.28 -6.20
CA LEU A 189 13.50 -7.22 -7.22
C LEU A 189 14.85 -6.60 -7.60
N PRO A 190 15.72 -6.21 -6.63
CA PRO A 190 17.02 -5.64 -6.95
C PRO A 190 17.93 -6.61 -7.69
N GLU A 191 17.96 -7.88 -7.28
CA GLU A 191 18.81 -8.93 -7.91
C GLU A 191 18.34 -9.26 -9.33
N LEU A 192 17.02 -9.16 -9.57
CA LEU A 192 16.42 -9.34 -10.88
C LEU A 192 16.58 -8.12 -11.80
N GLY A 193 17.14 -7.03 -11.28
CA GLY A 193 17.33 -5.79 -12.02
C GLY A 193 16.03 -5.04 -12.31
N ALA A 194 15.07 -5.08 -11.39
CA ALA A 194 13.87 -4.26 -11.48
C ALA A 194 14.24 -2.78 -11.51
N LYS A 195 13.79 -2.05 -12.51
CA LYS A 195 14.02 -0.61 -12.67
C LYS A 195 13.04 0.21 -11.84
N ALA A 196 11.76 -0.17 -11.90
CA ALA A 196 10.68 0.46 -11.16
C ALA A 196 9.70 -0.59 -10.64
N SER A 197 9.04 -0.30 -9.53
CA SER A 197 8.01 -1.18 -8.98
C SER A 197 7.01 -0.43 -8.11
N MET A 198 5.83 -1.02 -7.97
CA MET A 198 4.75 -0.57 -7.12
C MET A 198 3.89 -1.78 -6.73
N ASP A 199 3.27 -1.78 -5.57
CA ASP A 199 2.24 -2.77 -5.25
C ASP A 199 0.87 -2.37 -5.81
N SER A 200 -0.08 -3.29 -5.79
CA SER A 200 -1.44 -3.04 -6.27
C SER A 200 -2.45 -3.16 -5.15
N SER A 201 -2.73 -2.02 -4.49
CA SER A 201 -3.81 -1.85 -3.52
C SER A 201 -5.12 -1.41 -4.19
N ASP A 202 -5.04 -0.46 -5.13
CA ASP A 202 -6.18 0.19 -5.77
C ASP A 202 -6.59 -0.42 -7.12
N GLY A 203 -5.91 -1.50 -7.53
CA GLY A 203 -6.16 -2.24 -8.75
C GLY A 203 -5.07 -2.05 -9.81
N LEU A 204 -4.98 -3.02 -10.72
CA LEU A 204 -3.94 -3.09 -11.75
C LEU A 204 -3.94 -1.87 -12.66
N ALA A 205 -5.11 -1.39 -13.06
CA ALA A 205 -5.25 -0.22 -13.94
C ALA A 205 -4.71 1.05 -13.28
N GLU A 206 -5.03 1.30 -12.02
CA GLU A 206 -4.57 2.49 -11.29
C GLU A 206 -3.05 2.44 -11.09
N THR A 207 -2.53 1.32 -10.57
CA THR A 207 -1.08 1.14 -10.36
C THR A 207 -0.28 1.35 -11.65
N LEU A 208 -0.72 0.75 -12.77
CA LEU A 208 -0.06 0.94 -14.07
C LEU A 208 -0.18 2.39 -14.57
N THR A 209 -1.32 3.02 -14.35
CA THR A 209 -1.54 4.43 -14.75
C THR A 209 -0.60 5.35 -13.97
N GLU A 210 -0.44 5.13 -12.67
CA GLU A 210 0.47 5.90 -11.84
C GLU A 210 1.93 5.70 -12.28
N LEU A 211 2.37 4.46 -12.46
CA LEU A 211 3.70 4.16 -12.99
C LEU A 211 3.94 4.77 -14.38
N SER A 212 2.93 4.77 -15.25
CA SER A 212 3.00 5.40 -16.57
C SER A 212 3.17 6.92 -16.47
N ARG A 213 2.42 7.58 -15.59
CA ARG A 213 2.52 9.03 -15.35
C ARG A 213 3.87 9.44 -14.77
N GLU A 214 4.30 8.76 -13.71
CA GLU A 214 5.57 9.05 -13.03
C GLU A 214 6.77 8.92 -13.97
N ASN A 215 6.72 7.97 -14.89
CA ASN A 215 7.81 7.68 -15.84
C ASN A 215 7.60 8.31 -17.23
N SER A 216 6.46 8.96 -17.48
CA SER A 216 6.10 9.59 -18.75
C SER A 216 6.22 8.61 -19.94
N VAL A 217 5.76 7.38 -19.77
CA VAL A 217 5.82 6.31 -20.78
C VAL A 217 4.44 5.72 -21.06
N GLU A 218 4.33 5.01 -22.19
CA GLU A 218 3.18 4.18 -22.54
C GLU A 218 3.44 2.74 -22.11
N PHE A 219 2.44 2.10 -21.49
CA PHE A 219 2.44 0.66 -21.25
C PHE A 219 1.45 -0.02 -22.19
N VAL A 220 1.93 -1.01 -22.94
CA VAL A 220 1.10 -1.85 -23.82
C VAL A 220 1.06 -3.26 -23.27
N LEU A 221 -0.11 -3.67 -22.79
CA LEU A 221 -0.35 -5.00 -22.25
C LEU A 221 -0.73 -5.97 -23.38
N ASP A 222 -0.13 -7.16 -23.35
CA ASP A 222 -0.43 -8.27 -24.26
C ASP A 222 -1.54 -9.15 -23.71
N ARG A 223 -1.66 -9.19 -22.37
CA ARG A 223 -2.59 -10.06 -21.63
C ARG A 223 -2.92 -9.50 -20.26
N LEU A 224 -4.05 -9.96 -19.71
CA LEU A 224 -4.40 -9.71 -18.32
C LEU A 224 -3.96 -10.90 -17.44
N PRO A 225 -3.45 -10.64 -16.21
CA PRO A 225 -2.91 -11.67 -15.32
C PRO A 225 -4.02 -12.41 -14.56
N ALA A 226 -4.67 -13.37 -15.20
CA ALA A 226 -5.71 -14.20 -14.60
C ALA A 226 -5.43 -15.68 -14.74
N ASP A 227 -5.99 -16.49 -13.84
CA ASP A 227 -5.99 -17.94 -14.05
C ASP A 227 -7.23 -18.41 -14.83
N LYS A 228 -7.10 -19.59 -15.44
CA LYS A 228 -8.16 -20.16 -16.29
C LYS A 228 -9.46 -20.43 -15.52
N THR A 229 -9.37 -20.80 -14.25
CA THR A 229 -10.55 -21.12 -13.40
C THR A 229 -11.38 -19.88 -13.15
N LEU A 230 -10.72 -18.76 -12.82
CA LEU A 230 -11.38 -17.48 -12.60
C LEU A 230 -12.04 -17.00 -13.90
N LEU A 231 -11.33 -16.99 -15.03
CA LEU A 231 -11.86 -16.57 -16.32
C LEU A 231 -13.06 -17.40 -16.74
N ALA A 232 -12.99 -18.74 -16.61
CA ALA A 232 -14.11 -19.64 -16.92
C ALA A 232 -15.34 -19.33 -16.04
N PHE A 233 -15.16 -19.02 -14.76
CA PHE A 233 -16.23 -18.63 -13.86
C PHE A 233 -16.86 -17.30 -14.28
N LEU A 234 -16.04 -16.25 -14.48
CA LEU A 234 -16.53 -14.92 -14.85
C LEU A 234 -17.33 -14.97 -16.16
N ASN A 235 -16.79 -15.64 -17.19
CA ASN A 235 -17.47 -15.80 -18.47
C ASN A 235 -18.79 -16.56 -18.35
N ARG A 236 -18.83 -17.65 -17.58
CA ARG A 236 -20.07 -18.44 -17.35
C ARG A 236 -21.15 -17.62 -16.65
N LYS A 237 -20.76 -16.70 -15.75
CA LYS A 237 -21.67 -15.81 -15.02
C LYS A 237 -22.03 -14.53 -15.79
N GLY A 238 -21.45 -14.31 -16.98
CA GLY A 238 -21.64 -13.06 -17.73
C GLY A 238 -21.02 -11.84 -17.06
N LEU A 239 -20.04 -12.06 -16.17
CA LEU A 239 -19.30 -10.99 -15.48
C LEU A 239 -18.12 -10.54 -16.35
N SER A 240 -17.85 -9.22 -16.37
CA SER A 240 -16.73 -8.67 -17.12
C SER A 240 -15.39 -9.06 -16.50
N PRO A 241 -14.54 -9.86 -17.16
CA PRO A 241 -13.19 -10.14 -16.67
C PRO A 241 -12.36 -8.88 -16.46
N GLU A 242 -12.48 -7.90 -17.36
CA GLU A 242 -11.74 -6.65 -17.27
C GLU A 242 -12.07 -5.90 -15.96
N HIS A 243 -13.34 -5.89 -15.55
CA HIS A 243 -13.75 -5.25 -14.30
C HIS A 243 -12.98 -5.83 -13.11
N TYR A 244 -12.93 -7.14 -12.96
CA TYR A 244 -12.27 -7.80 -11.84
C TYR A 244 -10.74 -7.75 -11.93
N LEU A 245 -10.17 -7.83 -13.13
CA LEU A 245 -8.72 -7.93 -13.31
C LEU A 245 -8.01 -6.58 -13.33
N LEU A 246 -8.69 -5.52 -13.78
CA LEU A 246 -8.11 -4.19 -13.93
C LEU A 246 -8.49 -3.24 -12.79
N TYR A 247 -9.78 -3.24 -12.41
CA TYR A 247 -10.36 -2.21 -11.56
C TYR A 247 -10.67 -2.67 -10.14
N GLY A 248 -10.44 -3.94 -9.85
CA GLY A 248 -10.57 -4.47 -8.51
C GLY A 248 -9.29 -4.28 -7.70
N GLY A 249 -9.40 -3.75 -6.50
CA GLY A 249 -8.26 -3.52 -5.60
C GLY A 249 -7.99 -4.67 -4.64
N GLU A 250 -7.03 -4.41 -3.73
CA GLU A 250 -6.62 -5.25 -2.60
C GLU A 250 -6.01 -6.61 -2.98
N GLU A 251 -5.38 -6.70 -4.15
CA GLU A 251 -4.65 -7.90 -4.56
C GLU A 251 -3.26 -7.97 -3.93
N TYR A 252 -2.64 -6.82 -3.60
CA TYR A 252 -1.31 -6.72 -3.00
C TYR A 252 -0.24 -7.49 -3.79
N GLU A 253 -0.42 -7.54 -5.10
CA GLU A 253 0.58 -8.05 -6.03
C GLU A 253 1.57 -6.94 -6.41
N ILE A 254 2.81 -7.32 -6.71
CA ILE A 254 3.83 -6.38 -7.17
C ILE A 254 3.75 -6.26 -8.68
N ILE A 255 3.70 -5.03 -9.19
CA ILE A 255 3.94 -4.67 -10.58
C ILE A 255 5.37 -4.15 -10.65
N ALA A 256 6.19 -4.71 -11.53
CA ALA A 256 7.58 -4.31 -11.70
C ALA A 256 7.97 -4.19 -13.18
N ILE A 257 8.87 -3.25 -13.44
CA ILE A 257 9.41 -2.98 -14.78
C ILE A 257 10.85 -3.45 -14.81
N PHE A 258 11.14 -4.33 -15.75
CA PHE A 258 12.45 -4.92 -15.95
C PHE A 258 13.05 -4.53 -17.30
N SER A 259 14.37 -4.59 -17.42
CA SER A 259 15.02 -4.43 -18.73
C SER A 259 14.49 -5.46 -19.74
N SER A 260 14.40 -5.08 -21.01
CA SER A 260 14.04 -5.99 -22.12
C SER A 260 14.94 -7.23 -22.22
N GLN A 261 16.14 -7.17 -21.64
CA GLN A 261 17.11 -8.26 -21.59
C GLN A 261 16.97 -9.15 -20.34
N SER A 262 16.11 -8.81 -19.40
CA SER A 262 15.93 -9.58 -18.16
C SER A 262 15.29 -10.94 -18.44
N ASN A 263 15.88 -12.01 -17.91
CA ASN A 263 15.28 -13.34 -17.94
C ASN A 263 14.39 -13.56 -16.72
N LEU A 264 13.09 -13.48 -16.92
CA LEU A 264 12.10 -13.66 -15.86
C LEU A 264 11.59 -15.10 -15.69
N LEU A 265 12.11 -16.05 -16.48
CA LEU A 265 11.70 -17.45 -16.41
C LEU A 265 12.05 -18.05 -15.04
N GLY A 266 11.07 -18.62 -14.37
CA GLY A 266 11.26 -19.26 -13.04
C GLY A 266 11.43 -18.28 -11.87
N THR A 267 11.38 -16.96 -12.09
CA THR A 267 11.53 -15.97 -11.01
C THR A 267 10.29 -15.80 -10.16
N GLY A 268 9.11 -16.18 -10.69
CA GLY A 268 7.79 -15.90 -10.10
C GLY A 268 7.09 -14.68 -10.71
N PHE A 269 7.83 -13.79 -11.40
CA PHE A 269 7.22 -12.68 -12.14
C PHE A 269 6.71 -13.13 -13.50
N LYS A 270 5.54 -12.65 -13.88
CA LYS A 270 4.83 -12.99 -15.12
C LYS A 270 4.79 -11.76 -16.03
N PRO A 271 5.46 -11.78 -17.18
CA PRO A 271 5.34 -10.70 -18.17
C PRO A 271 3.89 -10.54 -18.62
N ILE A 272 3.40 -9.30 -18.64
CA ILE A 272 2.04 -8.96 -19.09
C ILE A 272 2.03 -7.92 -20.20
N GLY A 273 3.17 -7.27 -20.49
CA GLY A 273 3.27 -6.22 -21.48
C GLY A 273 4.65 -5.61 -21.54
N LYS A 274 4.74 -4.47 -22.22
CA LYS A 274 6.00 -3.74 -22.46
C LYS A 274 5.81 -2.23 -22.35
N VAL A 275 6.92 -1.54 -22.11
CA VAL A 275 7.05 -0.10 -22.31
C VAL A 275 7.10 0.17 -23.81
N ALA A 276 6.33 1.16 -24.25
CA ALA A 276 6.34 1.65 -25.63
C ALA A 276 6.68 3.14 -25.69
N SER A 277 7.18 3.57 -26.84
CA SER A 277 7.32 4.99 -27.17
C SER A 277 5.96 5.54 -27.57
N GLY A 278 5.45 6.50 -26.80
CA GLY A 278 4.13 7.05 -27.07
C GLY A 278 3.70 8.10 -26.07
N ARG A 279 2.41 8.31 -25.97
CA ARG A 279 1.80 9.20 -24.96
C ARG A 279 1.63 8.42 -23.67
N THR A 280 1.83 9.08 -22.54
CA THR A 280 1.50 8.54 -21.22
C THR A 280 0.14 7.85 -21.20
N GLY A 281 0.10 6.62 -20.71
CA GLY A 281 -1.14 5.84 -20.63
C GLY A 281 -0.91 4.34 -20.64
N VAL A 282 -1.99 3.60 -20.40
CA VAL A 282 -1.99 2.13 -20.36
C VAL A 282 -2.96 1.60 -21.43
N PHE A 283 -2.52 0.61 -22.20
CA PHE A 283 -3.29 0.03 -23.29
C PHE A 283 -3.33 -1.50 -23.16
N LEU A 284 -4.47 -2.09 -23.48
CA LEU A 284 -4.59 -3.54 -23.72
C LEU A 284 -4.69 -3.74 -25.24
N GLY A 285 -3.60 -4.19 -25.85
CA GLY A 285 -3.46 -4.15 -27.29
C GLY A 285 -3.56 -2.71 -27.83
N ARG A 286 -4.63 -2.39 -28.56
CA ARG A 286 -4.88 -1.04 -29.11
C ARG A 286 -5.87 -0.22 -28.29
N ASN A 287 -6.52 -0.82 -27.29
CA ASN A 287 -7.57 -0.18 -26.51
C ASN A 287 -6.97 0.49 -25.27
N LYS A 288 -7.20 1.81 -25.12
CA LYS A 288 -6.77 2.52 -23.92
C LYS A 288 -7.58 2.02 -22.72
N ILE A 289 -6.88 1.62 -21.64
CA ILE A 289 -7.48 1.29 -20.36
C ILE A 289 -7.93 2.59 -19.69
N ARG A 290 -9.13 2.60 -19.11
CA ARG A 290 -9.68 3.76 -18.40
C ARG A 290 -8.95 3.94 -17.08
N GLU A 291 -8.85 5.20 -16.65
CA GLU A 291 -8.24 5.61 -15.38
C GLU A 291 -9.33 5.60 -14.29
N ASP A 292 -9.88 4.43 -13.96
CA ASP A 292 -11.04 4.24 -13.07
C ASP A 292 -10.68 3.35 -11.85
N GLY A 293 -9.54 3.60 -11.20
CA GLY A 293 -9.18 2.95 -9.93
C GLY A 293 -9.98 3.48 -8.73
N TYR A 294 -9.77 2.89 -7.56
CA TYR A 294 -10.29 3.41 -6.31
C TYR A 294 -9.64 4.76 -6.02
N GLN A 295 -10.43 5.77 -5.67
CA GLN A 295 -9.94 7.10 -5.33
C GLN A 295 -10.57 7.57 -4.03
N HIS A 296 -9.73 7.97 -3.09
CA HIS A 296 -10.16 8.72 -1.93
C HIS A 296 -10.63 10.14 -2.36
N PHE A 297 -11.65 10.69 -1.70
CA PHE A 297 -12.09 12.09 -1.88
C PHE A 297 -12.69 12.49 -3.24
N LYS A 298 -13.29 11.58 -4.00
CA LYS A 298 -13.88 11.82 -5.35
C LYS A 298 -14.75 13.08 -5.52
N LYS A 299 -15.31 13.64 -4.47
CA LYS A 299 -16.26 14.77 -4.56
C LYS A 299 -15.65 16.18 -4.34
N ARG A 300 -14.36 16.32 -4.05
CA ARG A 300 -13.75 17.63 -3.73
C ARG A 300 -12.53 18.01 -4.58
N LEU A 301 -12.09 17.19 -5.50
CA LEU A 301 -10.82 17.36 -6.22
C LEU A 301 -10.81 18.46 -7.29
N SER A 302 -11.93 19.07 -7.67
CA SER A 302 -11.91 20.21 -8.62
C SER A 302 -11.26 21.49 -8.07
N ARG A 303 -10.81 21.50 -6.79
CA ARG A 303 -10.07 22.61 -6.16
C ARG A 303 -8.75 22.22 -5.50
N TRP A 304 -8.36 20.92 -5.52
CA TRP A 304 -7.19 20.43 -4.81
C TRP A 304 -6.07 19.91 -5.72
N ASP A 305 -6.30 19.86 -7.03
CA ASP A 305 -5.32 19.37 -8.03
C ASP A 305 -4.04 20.21 -8.17
N SER A 306 -3.83 21.17 -7.28
CA SER A 306 -2.61 22.01 -7.34
C SER A 306 -2.05 22.43 -5.97
N GLY A 307 -2.45 21.85 -4.84
CA GLY A 307 -2.19 22.64 -3.65
C GLY A 307 -1.71 22.00 -2.34
N ILE A 308 -1.83 20.72 -2.06
CA ILE A 308 -1.37 20.24 -0.74
C ILE A 308 0.06 19.68 -0.74
N PHE A 309 0.50 19.11 -1.84
CA PHE A 309 1.87 18.60 -1.97
C PHE A 309 2.64 19.15 -3.18
N ALA A 310 2.05 20.04 -3.97
CA ALA A 310 2.66 20.52 -5.23
C ALA A 310 3.39 21.87 -5.12
N SER A 311 3.44 22.50 -3.97
CA SER A 311 4.35 23.64 -3.73
C SER A 311 5.03 23.46 -2.38
N GLU A 312 6.34 23.24 -2.41
CA GLU A 312 7.23 23.26 -1.24
C GLU A 312 7.10 24.53 -0.40
N GLU A 313 6.46 25.58 -0.90
CA GLU A 313 6.29 26.86 -0.21
C GLU A 313 5.09 26.92 0.75
N SER A 314 4.05 26.07 0.61
CA SER A 314 2.84 26.21 1.45
C SER A 314 2.87 25.42 2.76
N LEU A 315 3.74 24.42 2.90
CA LEU A 315 3.87 23.64 4.13
C LEU A 315 4.61 24.37 5.26
N TYR A 316 5.26 25.51 4.96
CA TYR A 316 6.05 26.27 5.92
C TYR A 316 5.59 27.71 6.11
N ALA A 317 4.38 28.05 5.66
CA ALA A 317 3.78 29.33 6.04
C ALA A 317 3.56 29.33 7.56
N SER A 318 4.23 30.25 8.24
CA SER A 318 4.07 30.46 9.68
C SER A 318 2.58 30.58 10.02
N PRO A 319 2.08 29.89 11.06
CA PRO A 319 0.68 30.00 11.44
C PRO A 319 0.35 31.46 11.76
N PRO A 320 -0.84 31.96 11.40
CA PRO A 320 -1.23 33.33 11.68
C PRO A 320 -1.14 33.61 13.17
N CYS A 321 -0.74 34.81 13.54
CA CYS A 321 -0.40 35.28 14.88
C CYS A 321 -1.48 35.07 15.98
N SER A 322 -2.65 34.57 15.62
CA SER A 322 -3.78 34.30 16.54
C SER A 322 -3.60 33.07 17.45
N PHE A 323 -2.66 32.17 17.14
CA PHE A 323 -2.42 30.97 17.97
C PHE A 323 -1.40 31.12 19.10
N ARG A 324 -0.76 32.31 19.24
CA ARG A 324 0.26 32.55 20.29
C ARG A 324 -0.29 32.83 21.70
N LYS A 325 -1.63 32.88 21.91
CA LYS A 325 -2.21 33.23 23.23
C LYS A 325 -2.59 32.02 24.12
N ALA A 326 -2.46 30.78 23.69
CA ALA A 326 -2.94 29.63 24.46
C ALA A 326 -1.87 28.86 25.26
N TYR A 327 -0.56 29.14 25.08
CA TYR A 327 0.52 28.49 25.81
C TYR A 327 1.62 29.48 26.18
N SER A 328 1.39 30.31 27.18
CA SER A 328 2.47 30.96 27.93
C SER A 328 2.57 30.30 29.31
N PRO A 329 3.74 29.78 29.71
CA PRO A 329 3.91 29.29 31.07
C PRO A 329 3.79 30.44 32.06
N GLN A 330 2.98 30.24 33.09
CA GLN A 330 2.88 31.18 34.21
C GLN A 330 4.23 31.33 34.92
N PRO A 331 4.62 32.52 35.33
CA PRO A 331 5.87 32.66 36.06
C PRO A 331 5.76 32.02 37.44
N THR A 332 6.67 31.12 37.75
CA THR A 332 6.81 30.50 39.08
C THR A 332 7.19 31.58 40.11
N ALA A 333 6.34 31.68 41.15
CA ALA A 333 6.57 32.56 42.28
C ALA A 333 7.86 32.17 43.01
N ASN A 334 8.77 33.15 43.19
CA ASN A 334 9.95 33.05 44.02
C ASN A 334 9.60 32.73 45.48
N CYS A 335 10.00 31.58 45.96
CA CYS A 335 10.08 31.31 47.39
C CYS A 335 11.43 31.76 47.93
N HIS A 336 11.47 32.88 48.67
CA HIS A 336 12.60 33.31 49.43
C HIS A 336 12.98 32.28 50.50
N ALA A 337 14.17 31.77 50.41
CA ALA A 337 14.81 31.01 51.49
C ALA A 337 15.32 31.97 52.56
N SER A 338 14.70 31.95 53.76
CA SER A 338 15.30 32.53 54.97
C SER A 338 16.33 31.57 55.56
N ARG A 339 17.58 31.98 55.56
CA ARG A 339 18.62 31.40 56.43
C ARG A 339 18.27 31.62 57.88
N ARG A 340 18.30 30.58 58.70
CA ARG A 340 18.70 30.67 60.11
C ARG A 340 19.58 29.50 60.47
N SER A 341 20.75 29.89 60.99
CA SER A 341 21.77 29.12 61.66
C SER A 341 21.28 28.38 62.89
N LEU A 342 21.62 27.14 63.01
CA LEU A 342 22.39 26.55 64.14
C LEU A 342 22.82 25.16 63.75
#